data_02d06e28c436285ad7cac42a59d14f13
#
_entry.id   02d06e28c436285ad7cac42a59d14f13
#
_cell.length_a   1.000
_cell.length_b   1.000
_cell.length_c   1.000
_cell.angle_alpha   90.00
_cell.angle_beta   90.00
_cell.angle_gamma   90.00
#
_symmetry.space_group_name_H-M   'P 1'
#
loop_
_entity.id
_entity.type
_entity.pdbx_description
1 polymer ?
#
loop_
_entity_poly.entity_id
_entity_poly.type
_entity_poly.pdbx_seq_one_letter_code
_entity_poly.pdbx_strand_id
1 'polypeptide(L)'
;MATTKYKGIFERISPAIVKEGQIQKEYNWLVLAREASDFPTREYNVPLTGKIPYDFRKIEGFAKLLNSEIDRDEALELAKQQIESLHRFLLQQDVDKIVEAATTINLEQMVYLHAPVWFIKYEYKGGTYQMIVDGATGMVLKGDIPSSKF
;
A
#
# COMPACT_ATOMS: atom_id res chain seq x y z
N MET A 1 -5.06 7.57 13.03
CA MET A 1 -4.83 8.95 12.52
C MET A 1 -3.34 9.24 12.47
N ALA A 2 -2.87 9.83 11.39
CA ALA A 2 -1.49 10.25 11.24
C ALA A 2 -1.43 11.78 11.24
N THR A 3 -0.56 12.35 12.04
CA THR A 3 -0.38 13.80 12.18
C THR A 3 1.07 14.16 11.89
N THR A 4 1.30 15.05 10.95
CA THR A 4 2.61 15.62 10.67
C THR A 4 2.59 17.12 10.97
N LYS A 5 3.41 17.54 11.91
CA LYS A 5 3.67 18.95 12.18
C LYS A 5 4.89 19.37 11.39
N TYR A 6 4.81 20.50 10.70
CA TYR A 6 5.88 20.96 9.83
C TYR A 6 6.16 22.44 9.95
N LYS A 7 7.37 22.80 9.57
CA LYS A 7 7.84 24.17 9.35
C LYS A 7 8.56 24.21 8.01
N GLY A 8 8.17 25.12 7.16
CA GLY A 8 8.73 25.23 5.83
C GLY A 8 8.90 26.68 5.39
N ILE A 9 9.58 26.85 4.28
CA ILE A 9 9.81 28.16 3.66
C ILE A 9 9.02 28.21 2.35
N PHE A 10 8.23 29.25 2.20
CA PHE A 10 7.53 29.56 0.96
C PHE A 10 8.27 30.72 0.27
N GLU A 11 8.92 30.42 -0.85
CA GLU A 11 9.82 31.33 -1.57
C GLU A 11 9.22 31.91 -2.87
N ARG A 12 8.01 31.48 -3.25
CA ARG A 12 7.33 31.92 -4.48
C ARG A 12 6.94 33.38 -4.48
N ILE A 13 6.94 33.98 -3.31
CA ILE A 13 6.71 35.42 -3.12
C ILE A 13 7.93 36.04 -2.45
N SER A 14 8.15 37.35 -2.69
CA SER A 14 9.22 38.07 -2.01
C SER A 14 8.61 39.11 -1.06
N PRO A 15 9.06 39.18 0.21
CA PRO A 15 10.06 38.30 0.85
C PRO A 15 9.55 36.89 1.11
N ALA A 16 10.47 35.94 1.22
CA ALA A 16 10.15 34.56 1.60
C ALA A 16 9.54 34.53 3.01
N ILE A 17 8.56 33.67 3.21
CA ILE A 17 7.88 33.51 4.51
C ILE A 17 8.08 32.10 5.06
N VAL A 18 8.14 32.03 6.38
CA VAL A 18 8.14 30.75 7.11
C VAL A 18 6.68 30.37 7.36
N LYS A 19 6.31 29.16 6.95
CA LYS A 19 4.99 28.58 7.14
C LYS A 19 5.07 27.41 8.10
N GLU A 20 4.22 27.44 9.12
CA GLU A 20 4.01 26.32 10.04
C GLU A 20 2.61 25.77 9.86
N GLY A 21 2.47 24.47 10.04
CA GLY A 21 1.17 23.84 9.95
C GLY A 21 1.21 22.38 10.32
N GLN A 22 0.12 21.69 10.05
CA GLN A 22 0.03 20.27 10.26
C GLN A 22 -0.89 19.60 9.24
N ILE A 23 -0.56 18.35 8.92
CA ILE A 23 -1.42 17.45 8.16
C ILE A 23 -1.99 16.43 9.14
N GLN A 24 -3.30 16.31 9.18
CA GLN A 24 -4.00 15.26 9.94
C GLN A 24 -4.89 14.47 9.00
N LYS A 25 -4.66 13.17 8.92
CA LYS A 25 -5.49 12.28 8.11
C LYS A 25 -5.68 10.92 8.79
N GLU A 26 -6.84 10.35 8.60
CA GLU A 26 -7.12 8.96 8.95
C GLU A 26 -6.85 8.09 7.73
N TYR A 27 -6.20 6.96 7.97
CA TYR A 27 -5.88 6.00 6.93
C TYR A 27 -6.29 4.60 7.33
N ASN A 28 -6.78 3.86 6.36
CA ASN A 28 -6.72 2.40 6.36
C ASN A 28 -5.48 2.01 5.56
N TRP A 29 -4.36 1.86 6.24
CA TRP A 29 -3.08 1.64 5.60
C TRP A 29 -2.76 0.16 5.49
N LEU A 30 -2.39 -0.28 4.31
CA LEU A 30 -2.02 -1.67 4.05
C LEU A 30 -0.51 -1.79 3.93
N VAL A 31 0.05 -2.76 4.65
CA VAL A 31 1.45 -3.12 4.57
C VAL A 31 1.56 -4.54 4.05
N LEU A 32 2.38 -4.74 3.03
CA LEU A 32 2.69 -6.07 2.55
C LEU A 32 3.61 -6.76 3.55
N ALA A 33 3.15 -7.87 4.12
CA ALA A 33 3.88 -8.60 5.16
C ALA A 33 4.85 -9.66 4.61
N ARG A 34 5.09 -9.66 3.29
CA ARG A 34 6.05 -10.52 2.60
C ARG A 34 6.87 -9.71 1.61
N GLU A 35 7.95 -10.30 1.09
CA GLU A 35 8.75 -9.64 0.06
C GLU A 35 7.91 -9.29 -1.16
N ALA A 36 8.19 -8.14 -1.75
CA ALA A 36 7.48 -7.65 -2.93
C ALA A 36 7.64 -8.58 -4.16
N SER A 37 8.67 -9.43 -4.17
CA SER A 37 8.86 -10.46 -5.20
C SER A 37 7.79 -11.56 -5.16
N ASP A 38 7.20 -11.81 -3.99
CA ASP A 38 6.10 -12.76 -3.83
C ASP A 38 4.78 -12.21 -4.35
N PHE A 39 4.69 -10.88 -4.45
CA PHE A 39 3.50 -10.20 -4.90
C PHE A 39 3.88 -9.07 -5.87
N PRO A 40 3.61 -9.23 -7.16
CA PRO A 40 4.21 -8.41 -8.21
C PRO A 40 3.62 -7.02 -8.41
N THR A 41 2.64 -6.62 -7.63
CA THR A 41 2.09 -5.26 -7.69
C THR A 41 2.12 -4.58 -6.33
N ARG A 42 2.56 -3.31 -6.31
CA ARG A 42 2.59 -2.46 -5.11
C ARG A 42 1.31 -1.66 -4.90
N GLU A 43 0.43 -1.65 -5.90
CA GLU A 43 -0.78 -0.82 -5.92
C GLU A 43 -2.04 -1.60 -5.58
N TYR A 44 -1.90 -2.77 -4.96
CA TYR A 44 -3.03 -3.60 -4.64
C TYR A 44 -3.80 -3.07 -3.43
N ASN A 45 -5.00 -2.57 -3.69
CA ASN A 45 -5.96 -2.23 -2.64
C ASN A 45 -6.81 -3.44 -2.30
N VAL A 46 -6.52 -4.05 -1.16
CA VAL A 46 -7.30 -5.16 -0.64
C VAL A 46 -8.67 -4.64 -0.20
N PRO A 47 -9.79 -5.21 -0.71
CA PRO A 47 -11.11 -4.86 -0.23
C PRO A 47 -11.25 -5.22 1.26
N LEU A 48 -11.55 -4.24 2.10
CA LEU A 48 -11.75 -4.46 3.54
C LEU A 48 -13.20 -4.79 3.88
N THR A 49 -14.12 -4.51 2.98
CA THR A 49 -15.53 -4.91 3.10
C THR A 49 -15.68 -6.40 2.83
N GLY A 50 -16.49 -7.07 3.64
CA GLY A 50 -16.72 -8.51 3.48
C GLY A 50 -15.66 -9.40 4.10
N LYS A 51 -14.67 -8.85 4.82
CA LYS A 51 -13.73 -9.67 5.58
C LYS A 51 -14.45 -10.47 6.65
N ILE A 52 -14.00 -11.69 6.84
CA ILE A 52 -14.52 -12.61 7.83
C ILE A 52 -13.41 -13.02 8.79
N PRO A 53 -13.73 -13.51 10.00
CA PRO A 53 -12.73 -14.08 10.91
C PRO A 53 -11.94 -15.19 10.21
N TYR A 54 -10.64 -15.26 10.49
CA TYR A 54 -9.79 -16.31 9.93
C TYR A 54 -10.25 -17.69 10.39
N ASP A 55 -10.50 -18.58 9.43
CA ASP A 55 -10.80 -19.98 9.68
C ASP A 55 -10.11 -20.83 8.60
N PHE A 56 -9.07 -21.54 9.02
CA PHE A 56 -8.30 -22.41 8.12
C PHE A 56 -9.18 -23.42 7.38
N ARG A 57 -10.27 -23.87 7.98
CA ARG A 57 -11.18 -24.86 7.39
C ARG A 57 -11.96 -24.32 6.20
N LYS A 58 -12.06 -22.98 6.07
CA LYS A 58 -12.74 -22.30 4.96
C LYS A 58 -11.80 -22.01 3.79
N ILE A 59 -10.52 -22.26 3.95
CA ILE A 59 -9.53 -22.10 2.88
C ILE A 59 -9.59 -23.31 1.96
N GLU A 60 -9.67 -23.07 0.66
CA GLU A 60 -9.69 -24.11 -0.35
C GLU A 60 -8.46 -25.03 -0.20
N GLY A 61 -8.67 -26.35 -0.26
CA GLY A 61 -7.61 -27.33 -0.02
C GLY A 61 -6.44 -27.25 -1.02
N PHE A 62 -6.67 -26.69 -2.21
CA PHE A 62 -5.62 -26.46 -3.21
C PHE A 62 -4.89 -25.13 -3.03
N ALA A 63 -5.38 -24.26 -2.16
CA ALA A 63 -4.77 -22.95 -1.96
C ALA A 63 -3.47 -23.06 -1.18
N LYS A 64 -2.46 -22.32 -1.63
CA LYS A 64 -1.23 -22.15 -0.89
C LYS A 64 -1.39 -20.98 0.09
N LEU A 65 -1.23 -21.26 1.38
CA LEU A 65 -1.27 -20.24 2.41
C LEU A 65 0.13 -19.67 2.61
N LEU A 66 0.26 -18.35 2.43
CA LEU A 66 1.50 -17.62 2.69
C LEU A 66 1.34 -16.82 3.97
N ASN A 67 2.17 -17.13 4.96
CA ASN A 67 2.21 -16.37 6.21
C ASN A 67 3.13 -15.16 6.10
N SER A 68 2.98 -14.22 7.03
CA SER A 68 3.84 -13.03 7.06
C SER A 68 5.30 -13.40 7.35
N GLU A 69 6.22 -12.63 6.79
CA GLU A 69 7.67 -12.71 7.05
C GLU A 69 8.12 -11.67 8.05
N ILE A 70 7.26 -10.72 8.38
CA ILE A 70 7.53 -9.66 9.34
C ILE A 70 6.56 -9.74 10.51
N ASP A 71 7.00 -9.27 11.67
CA ASP A 71 6.16 -9.22 12.85
C ASP A 71 5.30 -7.93 12.88
N ARG A 72 4.48 -7.81 13.92
CA ARG A 72 3.59 -6.67 14.12
C ARG A 72 4.34 -5.35 14.23
N ASP A 73 5.44 -5.32 14.97
CA ASP A 73 6.20 -4.09 15.22
C ASP A 73 6.93 -3.62 13.96
N GLU A 74 7.48 -4.54 13.19
CA GLU A 74 8.06 -4.26 11.88
C GLU A 74 7.02 -3.73 10.90
N ALA A 75 5.82 -4.31 10.87
CA ALA A 75 4.72 -3.85 10.02
C ALA A 75 4.29 -2.42 10.39
N LEU A 76 4.20 -2.12 11.67
CA LEU A 76 3.86 -0.78 12.15
C LEU A 76 4.93 0.25 11.77
N GLU A 77 6.21 -0.10 11.91
CA GLU A 77 7.31 0.77 11.52
C GLU A 77 7.32 1.04 10.01
N LEU A 78 7.07 0.02 9.19
CA LEU A 78 6.95 0.19 7.74
C LEU A 78 5.78 1.11 7.37
N ALA A 79 4.63 0.94 8.00
CA ALA A 79 3.48 1.81 7.79
C ALA A 79 3.81 3.26 8.13
N LYS A 80 4.49 3.49 9.25
CA LYS A 80 4.94 4.81 9.67
C LYS A 80 5.86 5.45 8.63
N GLN A 81 6.88 4.73 8.18
CA GLN A 81 7.81 5.22 7.16
C GLN A 81 7.11 5.56 5.84
N GLN A 82 6.17 4.74 5.42
CA GLN A 82 5.41 4.97 4.19
C GLN A 82 4.51 6.20 4.31
N ILE A 83 3.86 6.39 5.44
CA ILE A 83 3.02 7.57 5.71
C ILE A 83 3.87 8.83 5.81
N GLU A 84 5.02 8.77 6.47
CA GLU A 84 5.97 9.89 6.53
C GLU A 84 6.40 10.33 5.14
N SER A 85 6.71 9.38 4.25
CA SER A 85 7.09 9.65 2.87
C SER A 85 5.95 10.31 2.09
N LEU A 86 4.72 9.84 2.26
CA LEU A 86 3.54 10.44 1.64
C LEU A 86 3.32 11.87 2.13
N HIS A 87 3.38 12.09 3.44
CA HIS A 87 3.18 13.43 4.01
C HIS A 87 4.28 14.40 3.58
N ARG A 88 5.52 13.94 3.48
CA ARG A 88 6.62 14.75 2.96
C ARG A 88 6.38 15.15 1.50
N PHE A 89 5.89 14.24 0.69
CA PHE A 89 5.50 14.55 -0.68
C PHE A 89 4.39 15.61 -0.73
N LEU A 90 3.37 15.50 0.13
CA LEU A 90 2.29 16.48 0.22
C LEU A 90 2.80 17.86 0.69
N LEU A 91 3.75 17.89 1.62
CA LEU A 91 4.36 19.12 2.09
C LEU A 91 5.14 19.86 1.00
N GLN A 92 5.80 19.14 0.10
CA GLN A 92 6.54 19.74 -1.02
C GLN A 92 5.65 20.49 -1.99
N GLN A 93 4.34 20.23 -1.99
CA GLN A 93 3.37 20.99 -2.76
C GLN A 93 2.94 22.28 -2.08
N ASP A 94 3.08 22.35 -0.76
CA ASP A 94 2.63 23.49 0.06
C ASP A 94 3.76 24.47 0.41
N VAL A 95 4.98 23.98 0.56
CA VAL A 95 6.17 24.79 0.84
C VAL A 95 7.29 24.45 -0.13
N ASP A 96 8.15 25.40 -0.39
CA ASP A 96 9.27 25.22 -1.33
C ASP A 96 10.43 24.45 -0.67
N LYS A 97 10.59 24.62 0.65
CA LYS A 97 11.62 23.94 1.43
C LYS A 97 11.09 23.53 2.78
N ILE A 98 11.26 22.25 3.11
CA ILE A 98 10.92 21.71 4.43
C ILE A 98 12.11 21.96 5.36
N VAL A 99 11.87 22.72 6.43
CA VAL A 99 12.88 22.99 7.46
C VAL A 99 12.81 21.89 8.53
N GLU A 100 11.61 21.53 8.93
CA GLU A 100 11.35 20.56 9.97
C GLU A 100 10.02 19.85 9.70
N ALA A 101 9.98 18.54 9.91
CA ALA A 101 8.76 17.76 9.84
C ALA A 101 8.85 16.56 10.79
N ALA A 102 7.81 16.33 11.57
CA ALA A 102 7.69 15.20 12.47
C ALA A 102 6.31 14.57 12.36
N THR A 103 6.26 13.26 12.18
CA THR A 103 5.02 12.49 12.04
C THR A 103 4.77 11.65 13.30
N THR A 104 3.56 11.72 13.80
CA THR A 104 3.06 10.90 14.89
C THR A 104 1.89 10.08 14.40
N ILE A 105 1.89 8.78 14.70
CA ILE A 105 0.79 7.88 14.36
C ILE A 105 0.05 7.49 15.62
N ASN A 106 -1.26 7.70 15.61
CA ASN A 106 -2.17 7.20 16.63
C ASN A 106 -2.90 5.98 16.04
N LEU A 107 -2.47 4.79 16.46
CA LEU A 107 -3.00 3.52 15.97
C LEU A 107 -4.33 3.19 16.66
N GLU A 108 -5.39 3.00 15.90
CA GLU A 108 -6.69 2.58 16.41
C GLU A 108 -6.84 1.06 16.36
N GLN A 109 -6.47 0.46 15.26
CA GLN A 109 -6.63 -0.98 15.05
C GLN A 109 -5.54 -1.51 14.11
N MET A 110 -5.06 -2.71 14.39
CA MET A 110 -4.15 -3.44 13.53
C MET A 110 -4.69 -4.84 13.29
N VAL A 111 -4.83 -5.21 12.02
CA VAL A 111 -5.42 -6.47 11.60
C VAL A 111 -4.44 -7.22 10.71
N TYR A 112 -4.24 -8.51 11.01
CA TYR A 112 -3.53 -9.42 10.13
C TYR A 112 -4.53 -10.00 9.13
N LEU A 113 -4.34 -9.70 7.87
CA LEU A 113 -5.28 -10.02 6.80
C LEU A 113 -4.66 -11.00 5.81
N HIS A 114 -5.38 -12.08 5.51
CA HIS A 114 -5.09 -12.94 4.37
C HIS A 114 -6.03 -12.57 3.21
N ALA A 115 -5.45 -12.25 2.08
CA ALA A 115 -6.20 -11.89 0.88
C ALA A 115 -6.11 -13.00 -0.16
N PRO A 116 -7.23 -13.44 -0.77
CA PRO A 116 -7.20 -14.46 -1.80
C PRO A 116 -6.72 -13.88 -3.13
N VAL A 117 -5.80 -14.56 -3.76
CA VAL A 117 -5.23 -14.16 -5.06
C VAL A 117 -5.07 -15.38 -5.95
N TRP A 118 -5.48 -15.26 -7.21
CA TRP A 118 -5.32 -16.28 -8.23
C TRP A 118 -4.11 -15.97 -9.11
N PHE A 119 -3.19 -16.92 -9.22
CA PHE A 119 -2.11 -16.90 -10.19
C PHE A 119 -2.51 -17.79 -11.36
N ILE A 120 -2.73 -17.19 -12.52
CA ILE A 120 -3.22 -17.89 -13.70
C ILE A 120 -2.14 -17.89 -14.76
N LYS A 121 -1.81 -19.09 -15.27
CA LYS A 121 -0.99 -19.24 -16.46
C LYS A 121 -1.89 -19.65 -17.62
N TYR A 122 -1.71 -19.03 -18.77
CA TYR A 122 -2.46 -19.38 -19.96
C TYR A 122 -1.58 -19.32 -21.20
N GLU A 123 -2.00 -20.05 -22.22
CA GLU A 123 -1.33 -20.08 -23.51
C GLU A 123 -2.18 -19.37 -24.54
N TYR A 124 -1.55 -18.59 -25.38
CA TYR A 124 -2.20 -17.90 -26.48
C TYR A 124 -1.24 -17.79 -27.67
N LYS A 125 -1.61 -18.33 -28.82
CA LYS A 125 -0.82 -18.31 -30.06
C LYS A 125 0.66 -18.73 -29.86
N GLY A 126 0.88 -19.79 -29.09
CA GLY A 126 2.21 -20.34 -28.84
C GLY A 126 3.01 -19.63 -27.77
N GLY A 127 2.50 -18.55 -27.17
CA GLY A 127 3.13 -17.84 -26.04
C GLY A 127 2.49 -18.20 -24.71
N THR A 128 3.30 -18.23 -23.67
CA THR A 128 2.83 -18.44 -22.29
C THR A 128 2.73 -17.11 -21.57
N TYR A 129 1.60 -16.86 -20.95
CA TYR A 129 1.30 -15.61 -20.25
C TYR A 129 0.86 -15.88 -18.83
N GLN A 130 1.03 -14.88 -17.95
CA GLN A 130 0.63 -14.95 -16.57
C GLN A 130 -0.32 -13.80 -16.23
N MET A 131 -1.25 -14.08 -15.35
CA MET A 131 -2.21 -13.11 -14.84
C MET A 131 -2.40 -13.30 -13.34
N ILE A 132 -2.55 -12.20 -12.60
CA ILE A 132 -2.86 -12.22 -11.19
C ILE A 132 -4.21 -11.56 -11.00
N VAL A 133 -5.13 -12.28 -10.38
CA VAL A 133 -6.52 -11.85 -10.19
C VAL A 133 -6.85 -11.83 -8.70
N ASP A 134 -7.50 -10.75 -8.25
CA ASP A 134 -8.04 -10.68 -6.92
C ASP A 134 -9.17 -11.70 -6.75
N GLY A 135 -9.01 -12.61 -5.79
CA GLY A 135 -10.01 -13.65 -5.53
C GLY A 135 -11.29 -13.14 -4.90
N ALA A 136 -11.31 -11.94 -4.33
CA ALA A 136 -12.50 -11.35 -3.72
C ALA A 136 -13.37 -10.60 -4.74
N THR A 137 -12.76 -9.91 -5.70
CA THR A 137 -13.47 -9.04 -6.66
C THR A 137 -13.43 -9.53 -8.09
N GLY A 138 -12.53 -10.44 -8.44
CA GLY A 138 -12.28 -10.86 -9.81
C GLY A 138 -11.51 -9.84 -10.66
N MET A 139 -11.02 -8.75 -10.06
CA MET A 139 -10.25 -7.75 -10.78
C MET A 139 -8.86 -8.25 -11.13
N VAL A 140 -8.39 -7.94 -12.33
CA VAL A 140 -7.02 -8.21 -12.74
C VAL A 140 -6.08 -7.21 -12.06
N LEU A 141 -5.16 -7.74 -11.26
CA LEU A 141 -4.16 -6.92 -10.54
C LEU A 141 -2.93 -6.68 -11.40
N LYS A 142 -2.49 -7.71 -12.11
CA LYS A 142 -1.38 -7.66 -13.04
C LYS A 142 -1.58 -8.74 -14.11
N GLY A 143 -1.24 -8.44 -15.34
CA GLY A 143 -1.33 -9.41 -16.42
C GLY A 143 -0.41 -9.07 -17.57
N ASP A 144 0.16 -10.11 -18.15
CA ASP A 144 0.81 -10.03 -19.43
C ASP A 144 -0.27 -10.14 -20.51
N ILE A 145 -0.53 -9.05 -21.22
CA ILE A 145 -1.52 -9.06 -22.29
C ILE A 145 -0.81 -9.34 -23.60
N PRO A 146 -1.23 -10.39 -24.34
CA PRO A 146 -0.67 -10.63 -25.68
C PRO A 146 -0.90 -9.41 -26.56
N SER A 147 0.16 -8.88 -27.17
CA SER A 147 0.00 -7.83 -28.16
C SER A 147 -0.72 -8.38 -29.38
N SER A 148 -1.90 -7.86 -29.70
CA SER A 148 -2.53 -8.14 -30.98
C SER A 148 -1.77 -7.36 -32.05
N LYS A 149 -0.96 -8.08 -32.80
CA LYS A 149 -0.38 -7.58 -34.05
C LYS A 149 -1.38 -7.89 -35.14
N PHE A 150 -1.96 -6.88 -35.66
CA PHE A 150 -2.74 -6.97 -36.88
C PHE A 150 -1.84 -6.80 -38.07
#